data_9dc3a403868d3e94581a354af90cc062
#
_entry.id   9dc3a403868d3e94581a354af90cc062
#
_cell.length_a   1.000
_cell.length_b   1.000
_cell.length_c   1.000
_cell.angle_alpha   90.00
_cell.angle_beta   90.00
_cell.angle_gamma   90.00
#
_symmetry.space_group_name_H-M   'P 1'
#
loop_
_entity.id
_entity.type
_entity.pdbx_description
1 polymer ?
#
loop_
_entity_poly.entity_id
_entity_poly.type
_entity_poly.pdbx_seq_one_letter_code
_entity_poly.pdbx_strand_id
1 'polypeptide(L)'
;DASFESLRILSERWKNGTFSEIIDDWKWIFGYSARYKGAIVFYTILGILSTSLGLVGSVAGKYLIDIITGYQIQKLPLLLCIMIGSTVFSLGFESVINRISTKLGIAINNDIQADIFDKIVDADWLEISKYANGDVLNRFNGDIGTVSGNAISWLPTIIIAVYRFIATFFVILHYDW
;
A
#
# COMPACT_ATOMS: atom_id res chain seq x y z
N ASP A 1 -23.69 2.27 18.97
CA ASP A 1 -24.77 2.47 17.97
C ASP A 1 -24.29 3.03 16.64
N ALA A 2 -23.12 3.70 16.59
CA ALA A 2 -22.54 4.23 15.35
C ALA A 2 -22.17 3.14 14.32
N SER A 3 -21.85 1.92 14.74
CA SER A 3 -21.50 0.81 13.85
C SER A 3 -22.72 0.20 13.14
N PHE A 4 -23.90 0.25 13.77
CA PHE A 4 -25.14 -0.22 13.16
C PHE A 4 -25.70 0.78 12.12
N GLU A 5 -25.50 2.06 12.35
CA GLU A 5 -25.89 3.11 11.43
C GLU A 5 -25.03 3.09 10.16
N SER A 6 -23.72 2.85 10.31
CA SER A 6 -22.82 2.69 9.17
C SER A 6 -23.13 1.45 8.31
N LEU A 7 -23.52 0.33 8.93
CA LEU A 7 -23.95 -0.88 8.21
C LEU A 7 -25.29 -0.68 7.49
N ARG A 8 -26.21 0.10 8.07
CA ARG A 8 -27.49 0.44 7.46
C ARG A 8 -27.32 1.36 6.26
N ILE A 9 -26.45 2.36 6.35
CA ILE A 9 -26.08 3.25 5.24
C ILE A 9 -25.41 2.45 4.11
N LEU A 10 -24.55 1.49 4.42
CA LEU A 10 -23.93 0.60 3.43
C LEU A 10 -24.98 -0.30 2.76
N SER A 11 -25.97 -0.82 3.49
CA SER A 11 -27.01 -1.67 2.93
C SER A 11 -28.01 -0.88 2.04
N GLU A 12 -28.31 0.36 2.37
CA GLU A 12 -29.14 1.25 1.55
C GLU A 12 -28.41 1.70 0.27
N ARG A 13 -27.10 1.96 0.35
CA ARG A 13 -26.26 2.23 -0.82
C ARG A 13 -26.16 1.02 -1.75
N TRP A 14 -26.16 -0.19 -1.19
CA TRP A 14 -26.16 -1.41 -1.99
C TRP A 14 -27.45 -1.61 -2.79
N LYS A 15 -28.61 -1.23 -2.23
CA LYS A 15 -29.92 -1.34 -2.89
C LYS A 15 -30.14 -0.30 -4.00
N ASN A 16 -29.46 0.86 -3.93
CA ASN A 16 -29.71 2.00 -4.82
C ASN A 16 -28.79 2.07 -6.06
N GLY A 17 -28.10 0.98 -6.41
CA GLY A 17 -27.27 0.94 -7.63
C GLY A 17 -25.95 1.76 -7.55
N THR A 18 -25.64 2.36 -6.41
CA THR A 18 -24.42 3.18 -6.19
C THR A 18 -23.13 2.36 -6.30
N PHE A 19 -23.23 1.03 -6.31
CA PHE A 19 -22.06 0.15 -6.53
C PHE A 19 -21.51 0.24 -7.95
N SER A 20 -22.32 0.50 -8.96
CA SER A 20 -21.83 0.68 -10.32
C SER A 20 -20.99 1.97 -10.44
N GLU A 21 -21.40 3.03 -9.77
CA GLU A 21 -20.66 4.30 -9.72
C GLU A 21 -19.32 4.09 -8.99
N ILE A 22 -19.30 3.40 -7.85
CA ILE A 22 -18.09 3.08 -7.12
C ILE A 22 -17.12 2.23 -7.98
N ILE A 23 -17.64 1.24 -8.71
CA ILE A 23 -16.84 0.40 -9.60
C ILE A 23 -16.26 1.23 -10.76
N ASP A 24 -17.01 2.16 -11.31
CA ASP A 24 -16.54 3.01 -12.40
C ASP A 24 -15.51 4.04 -11.90
N ASP A 25 -15.67 4.58 -10.71
CA ASP A 25 -14.66 5.41 -10.04
C ASP A 25 -13.37 4.63 -9.81
N TRP A 26 -13.46 3.39 -9.35
CA TRP A 26 -12.31 2.52 -9.18
C TRP A 26 -11.63 2.17 -10.51
N LYS A 27 -12.39 1.91 -11.57
CA LYS A 27 -11.83 1.68 -12.91
C LYS A 27 -11.06 2.89 -13.43
N TRP A 28 -11.58 4.09 -13.17
CA TRP A 28 -10.91 5.33 -13.53
C TRP A 28 -9.56 5.46 -12.81
N ILE A 29 -9.54 5.25 -11.48
CA ILE A 29 -8.32 5.25 -10.67
C ILE A 29 -7.34 4.19 -11.17
N PHE A 30 -7.81 2.98 -11.45
CA PHE A 30 -6.99 1.91 -12.02
C PHE A 30 -6.40 2.24 -13.38
N GLY A 31 -7.07 3.05 -14.18
CA GLY A 31 -6.55 3.51 -15.47
C GLY A 31 -5.23 4.27 -15.33
N TYR A 32 -5.10 5.12 -14.31
CA TYR A 32 -3.83 5.81 -14.01
C TYR A 32 -2.77 4.84 -13.48
N SER A 33 -3.13 3.97 -12.56
CA SER A 33 -2.20 2.97 -12.02
C SER A 33 -1.69 2.01 -13.09
N ALA A 34 -2.50 1.69 -14.10
CA ALA A 34 -2.12 0.79 -15.20
C ALA A 34 -0.99 1.37 -16.08
N ARG A 35 -0.86 2.69 -16.17
CA ARG A 35 0.27 3.33 -16.87
C ARG A 35 1.60 3.01 -16.20
N TYR A 36 1.60 2.80 -14.90
CA TYR A 36 2.78 2.57 -14.07
C TYR A 36 2.90 1.14 -13.54
N LYS A 37 2.17 0.19 -14.15
CA LYS A 37 2.11 -1.21 -13.71
C LYS A 37 3.47 -1.85 -13.47
N GLY A 38 4.46 -1.55 -14.30
CA GLY A 38 5.82 -2.08 -14.15
C GLY A 38 6.49 -1.67 -12.84
N ALA A 39 6.38 -0.39 -12.47
CA ALA A 39 6.92 0.12 -11.22
C ALA A 39 6.14 -0.42 -9.99
N ILE A 40 4.81 -0.54 -10.11
CA ILE A 40 3.96 -1.11 -9.05
C ILE A 40 4.31 -2.58 -8.80
N VAL A 41 4.45 -3.38 -9.86
CA VAL A 41 4.87 -4.78 -9.74
C VAL A 41 6.26 -4.88 -9.13
N PHE A 42 7.20 -4.06 -9.59
CA PHE A 42 8.58 -4.07 -9.08
C PHE A 42 8.64 -3.78 -7.59
N TYR A 43 7.98 -2.72 -7.11
CA TYR A 43 8.02 -2.43 -5.68
C TYR A 43 7.20 -3.43 -4.84
N THR A 44 6.16 -4.06 -5.42
CA THR A 44 5.43 -5.15 -4.76
C THR A 44 6.34 -6.37 -4.54
N ILE A 45 7.14 -6.74 -5.54
CA ILE A 45 8.13 -7.81 -5.43
C ILE A 45 9.16 -7.47 -4.35
N LEU A 46 9.68 -6.24 -4.32
CA LEU A 46 10.58 -5.80 -3.27
C LEU A 46 9.93 -5.86 -1.88
N GLY A 47 8.65 -5.53 -1.77
CA GLY A 47 7.88 -5.63 -0.53
C GLY A 47 7.75 -7.08 -0.03
N ILE A 48 7.53 -8.03 -0.94
CA ILE A 48 7.51 -9.46 -0.64
C ILE A 48 8.90 -9.91 -0.15
N LEU A 49 9.97 -9.52 -0.83
CA LEU A 49 11.34 -9.84 -0.44
C LEU A 49 11.70 -9.25 0.94
N SER A 50 11.35 -7.98 1.19
CA SER A 50 11.54 -7.34 2.50
C SER A 50 10.78 -8.07 3.61
N THR A 51 9.54 -8.46 3.35
CA THR A 51 8.73 -9.24 4.29
C THR A 51 9.34 -10.61 4.57
N SER A 52 9.87 -11.29 3.55
CA SER A 52 10.56 -12.58 3.70
C SER A 52 11.81 -12.45 4.57
N LEU A 53 12.60 -11.39 4.38
CA LEU A 53 13.77 -11.11 5.23
C LEU A 53 13.36 -10.82 6.68
N GLY A 54 12.25 -10.11 6.89
CA GLY A 54 11.69 -9.87 8.22
C GLY A 54 11.29 -11.17 8.93
N LEU A 55 10.72 -12.13 8.19
CA LEU A 55 10.39 -13.46 8.72
C LEU A 55 11.65 -14.25 9.07
N VAL A 56 12.70 -14.18 8.24
CA VAL A 56 14.01 -14.79 8.56
C VAL A 56 14.55 -14.22 9.87
N GLY A 57 14.47 -12.91 10.08
CA GLY A 57 14.86 -12.27 11.35
C GLY A 57 14.05 -12.78 12.54
N SER A 58 12.74 -12.98 12.38
CA SER A 58 11.86 -13.50 13.44
C SER A 58 12.19 -14.95 13.78
N VAL A 59 12.44 -15.80 12.78
CA VAL A 59 12.88 -17.19 12.97
C VAL A 59 14.25 -17.26 13.61
N ALA A 60 15.18 -16.42 13.20
CA ALA A 60 16.50 -16.32 13.82
C ALA A 60 16.44 -15.93 15.30
N GLY A 61 15.45 -15.08 15.68
CA GLY A 61 15.19 -14.74 17.08
C GLY A 61 14.82 -15.95 17.96
N LYS A 62 14.03 -16.90 17.43
CA LYS A 62 13.76 -18.17 18.10
C LYS A 62 15.05 -18.99 18.31
N TYR A 63 15.82 -19.16 17.25
CA TYR A 63 17.09 -19.88 17.34
C TYR A 63 18.09 -19.22 18.30
N LEU A 64 18.04 -17.90 18.48
CA LEU A 64 18.85 -17.18 19.44
C LEU A 64 18.53 -17.67 20.86
N ILE A 65 17.26 -17.81 21.21
CA ILE A 65 16.82 -18.32 22.51
C ILE A 65 17.31 -19.77 22.69
N ASP A 66 17.14 -20.62 21.69
CA ASP A 66 17.55 -22.03 21.74
C ASP A 66 19.07 -22.18 21.91
N ILE A 67 19.88 -21.33 21.25
CA ILE A 67 21.35 -21.34 21.36
C ILE A 67 21.80 -20.90 22.76
N ILE A 68 21.14 -19.88 23.33
CA ILE A 68 21.48 -19.39 24.67
C ILE A 68 21.10 -20.42 25.74
N THR A 69 19.90 -21.00 25.62
CA THR A 69 19.41 -22.01 26.58
C THR A 69 20.12 -23.36 26.44
N GLY A 70 20.53 -23.71 25.21
CA GLY A 70 21.26 -24.96 24.90
C GLY A 70 22.78 -24.88 25.04
N TYR A 71 23.33 -23.77 25.53
CA TYR A 71 24.77 -23.51 25.70
C TYR A 71 25.62 -23.70 24.42
N GLN A 72 25.01 -23.53 23.22
CA GLN A 72 25.72 -23.65 21.93
C GLN A 72 26.32 -22.32 21.48
N ILE A 73 27.08 -21.67 22.33
CA ILE A 73 27.60 -20.30 22.13
C ILE A 73 28.43 -20.17 20.83
N GLN A 74 29.01 -21.25 20.30
CA GLN A 74 29.77 -21.23 19.07
C GLN A 74 29.00 -20.83 17.83
N LYS A 75 27.63 -21.00 17.82
CA LYS A 75 26.76 -20.64 16.71
C LYS A 75 26.23 -19.21 16.82
N LEU A 76 26.44 -18.55 17.94
CA LEU A 76 25.94 -17.21 18.22
C LEU A 76 26.42 -16.16 17.20
N PRO A 77 27.72 -16.09 16.83
CA PRO A 77 28.18 -15.07 15.88
C PRO A 77 27.55 -15.20 14.51
N LEU A 78 27.40 -16.43 14.02
CA LEU A 78 26.75 -16.70 12.73
C LEU A 78 25.29 -16.24 12.73
N LEU A 79 24.56 -16.54 13.80
CA LEU A 79 23.17 -16.15 13.94
C LEU A 79 23.00 -14.63 14.01
N LEU A 80 23.86 -13.95 14.76
CA LEU A 80 23.88 -12.49 14.84
C LEU A 80 24.16 -11.86 13.46
N CYS A 81 25.11 -12.40 12.71
CA CYS A 81 25.37 -11.95 11.33
C CYS A 81 24.13 -12.11 10.43
N ILE A 82 23.40 -13.21 10.53
CA ILE A 82 22.16 -13.42 9.77
C ILE A 82 21.09 -12.41 10.19
N MET A 83 20.90 -12.18 11.48
CA MET A 83 19.92 -11.23 11.99
C MET A 83 20.23 -9.78 11.55
N ILE A 84 21.47 -9.35 11.73
CA ILE A 84 21.90 -8.01 11.33
C ILE A 84 21.82 -7.87 9.82
N GLY A 85 22.31 -8.86 9.07
CA GLY A 85 22.29 -8.87 7.61
C GLY A 85 20.85 -8.77 7.08
N SER A 86 19.94 -9.62 7.56
CA SER A 86 18.55 -9.59 7.13
C SER A 86 17.88 -8.24 7.43
N THR A 87 18.16 -7.64 8.58
CA THR A 87 17.64 -6.32 8.95
C THR A 87 18.18 -5.21 8.04
N VAL A 88 19.49 -5.19 7.78
CA VAL A 88 20.10 -4.18 6.91
C VAL A 88 19.58 -4.29 5.48
N PHE A 89 19.45 -5.50 4.94
CA PHE A 89 18.86 -5.72 3.61
C PHE A 89 17.38 -5.32 3.56
N SER A 90 16.59 -5.64 4.59
CA SER A 90 15.19 -5.23 4.68
C SER A 90 15.04 -3.71 4.67
N LEU A 91 15.83 -2.99 5.46
CA LEU A 91 15.86 -1.52 5.47
C LEU A 91 16.28 -0.93 4.11
N GLY A 92 17.23 -1.57 3.44
CA GLY A 92 17.62 -1.21 2.08
C GLY A 92 16.46 -1.31 1.10
N PHE A 93 15.74 -2.43 1.11
CA PHE A 93 14.55 -2.62 0.26
C PHE A 93 13.44 -1.64 0.59
N GLU A 94 13.16 -1.39 1.87
CA GLU A 94 12.18 -0.40 2.29
C GLU A 94 12.52 1.01 1.80
N SER A 95 13.80 1.39 1.82
CA SER A 95 14.25 2.68 1.28
C SER A 95 13.99 2.79 -0.21
N VAL A 96 14.24 1.73 -0.97
CA VAL A 96 13.97 1.69 -2.42
C VAL A 96 12.46 1.72 -2.67
N ILE A 97 11.67 0.94 -1.95
CA ILE A 97 10.21 0.91 -2.03
C ILE A 97 9.63 2.31 -1.80
N ASN A 98 10.06 2.98 -0.73
CA ASN A 98 9.59 4.32 -0.39
C ASN A 98 9.93 5.35 -1.47
N ARG A 99 11.12 5.26 -2.07
CA ARG A 99 11.50 6.13 -3.20
C ARG A 99 10.63 5.91 -4.43
N ILE A 100 10.39 4.66 -4.79
CA ILE A 100 9.56 4.30 -5.94
C ILE A 100 8.12 4.73 -5.69
N SER A 101 7.56 4.41 -4.52
CA SER A 101 6.19 4.77 -4.13
C SER A 101 5.99 6.29 -4.14
N THR A 102 6.92 7.05 -3.60
CA THR A 102 6.86 8.52 -3.60
C THR A 102 6.90 9.09 -5.02
N LYS A 103 7.84 8.63 -5.87
CA LYS A 103 7.91 9.07 -7.26
C LYS A 103 6.65 8.74 -8.03
N LEU A 104 6.12 7.55 -7.81
CA LEU A 104 4.87 7.09 -8.42
C LEU A 104 3.69 7.97 -7.97
N GLY A 105 3.61 8.28 -6.67
CA GLY A 105 2.61 9.16 -6.10
C GLY A 105 2.60 10.52 -6.75
N ILE A 106 3.76 11.13 -6.91
CA ILE A 106 3.92 12.43 -7.56
C ILE A 106 3.51 12.35 -9.04
N ALA A 107 3.95 11.30 -9.76
CA ALA A 107 3.64 11.16 -11.19
C ALA A 107 2.13 11.00 -11.42
N ILE A 108 1.48 10.11 -10.68
CA ILE A 108 0.02 9.89 -10.80
C ILE A 108 -0.76 11.13 -10.35
N ASN A 109 -0.32 11.79 -9.27
CA ASN A 109 -0.95 13.04 -8.83
C ASN A 109 -0.89 14.12 -9.92
N ASN A 110 0.25 14.27 -10.58
CA ASN A 110 0.42 15.21 -11.69
C ASN A 110 -0.43 14.84 -12.89
N ASP A 111 -0.51 13.55 -13.25
CA ASP A 111 -1.36 13.08 -14.35
C ASP A 111 -2.84 13.39 -14.07
N ILE A 112 -3.31 13.10 -12.86
CA ILE A 112 -4.70 13.40 -12.46
C ILE A 112 -4.95 14.91 -12.46
N GLN A 113 -4.02 15.71 -11.94
CA GLN A 113 -4.16 17.17 -11.93
C GLN A 113 -4.23 17.74 -13.35
N ALA A 114 -3.38 17.26 -14.26
CA ALA A 114 -3.39 17.69 -15.65
C ALA A 114 -4.73 17.35 -16.33
N ASP A 115 -5.20 16.10 -16.20
CA ASP A 115 -6.46 15.67 -16.81
C ASP A 115 -7.67 16.44 -16.27
N ILE A 116 -7.68 16.78 -14.98
CA ILE A 116 -8.76 17.56 -14.38
C ILE A 116 -8.65 19.02 -14.79
N PHE A 117 -7.43 19.57 -14.85
CA PHE A 117 -7.21 20.94 -15.29
C PHE A 117 -7.71 21.15 -16.73
N ASP A 118 -7.38 20.23 -17.65
CA ASP A 118 -7.85 20.27 -19.02
C ASP A 118 -9.37 20.25 -19.09
N LYS A 119 -10.03 19.40 -18.29
CA LYS A 119 -11.50 19.35 -18.20
C LYS A 119 -12.11 20.65 -17.63
N ILE A 120 -11.43 21.31 -16.70
CA ILE A 120 -11.90 22.59 -16.14
C ILE A 120 -11.76 23.70 -17.20
N VAL A 121 -10.68 23.69 -17.98
CA VAL A 121 -10.45 24.69 -19.04
C VAL A 121 -11.49 24.53 -20.18
N ASP A 122 -11.86 23.30 -20.52
CA ASP A 122 -12.84 22.98 -21.54
C ASP A 122 -14.31 23.16 -21.05
N ALA A 123 -14.53 23.27 -19.74
CA ALA A 123 -15.87 23.46 -19.20
C ALA A 123 -16.36 24.92 -19.35
N ASP A 124 -17.69 25.07 -19.49
CA ASP A 124 -18.30 26.40 -19.65
C ASP A 124 -18.05 27.27 -18.40
N TRP A 125 -17.38 28.43 -18.60
CA TRP A 125 -17.04 29.38 -17.54
C TRP A 125 -18.21 29.78 -16.66
N LEU A 126 -19.43 29.78 -17.19
CA LEU A 126 -20.65 30.10 -16.45
C LEU A 126 -20.99 29.04 -15.38
N GLU A 127 -20.64 27.80 -15.58
CA GLU A 127 -20.85 26.73 -14.57
C GLU A 127 -19.81 26.77 -13.47
N ILE A 128 -18.56 27.01 -13.82
CA ILE A 128 -17.44 27.06 -12.85
C ILE A 128 -17.55 28.27 -11.93
N SER A 129 -18.04 29.41 -12.45
CA SER A 129 -18.19 30.65 -11.65
C SER A 129 -19.23 30.55 -10.53
N LYS A 130 -20.08 29.55 -10.53
CA LYS A 130 -21.06 29.25 -9.46
C LYS A 130 -20.39 28.69 -8.19
N TYR A 131 -19.21 28.15 -8.33
CA TYR A 131 -18.46 27.59 -7.18
C TYR A 131 -17.45 28.64 -6.68
N ALA A 132 -17.45 28.87 -5.37
CA ALA A 132 -16.46 29.75 -4.76
C ALA A 132 -15.05 29.23 -5.07
N ASN A 133 -14.21 30.06 -5.70
CA ASN A 133 -12.87 29.69 -6.18
C ASN A 133 -11.98 28.98 -5.14
N GLY A 134 -12.15 29.31 -3.84
CA GLY A 134 -11.39 28.70 -2.75
C GLY A 134 -11.79 27.26 -2.42
N ASP A 135 -13.06 26.92 -2.53
CA ASP A 135 -13.55 25.56 -2.23
C ASP A 135 -13.14 24.56 -3.34
N VAL A 136 -13.23 25.00 -4.60
CA VAL A 136 -12.78 24.22 -5.76
C VAL A 136 -11.28 23.93 -5.68
N LEU A 137 -10.48 24.93 -5.33
CA LEU A 137 -9.02 24.76 -5.24
C LEU A 137 -8.62 23.84 -4.06
N ASN A 138 -9.30 23.93 -2.93
CA ASN A 138 -9.05 23.07 -1.78
C ASN A 138 -9.44 21.61 -2.07
N ARG A 139 -10.57 21.37 -2.71
CA ARG A 139 -10.99 20.03 -3.15
C ARG A 139 -10.03 19.49 -4.20
N PHE A 140 -9.63 20.33 -5.18
CA PHE A 140 -8.68 19.97 -6.23
C PHE A 140 -7.35 19.47 -5.64
N ASN A 141 -6.79 20.17 -4.65
CA ASN A 141 -5.50 19.78 -4.08
C ASN A 141 -5.59 18.66 -3.02
N GLY A 142 -6.62 18.70 -2.18
CA GLY A 142 -6.79 17.74 -1.08
C GLY A 142 -7.30 16.38 -1.53
N ASP A 143 -8.35 16.36 -2.32
CA ASP A 143 -9.00 15.13 -2.76
C ASP A 143 -8.15 14.36 -3.76
N ILE A 144 -7.47 15.05 -4.69
CA ILE A 144 -6.56 14.42 -5.66
C ILE A 144 -5.38 13.76 -4.96
N GLY A 145 -4.79 14.44 -3.96
CA GLY A 145 -3.68 13.87 -3.19
C GLY A 145 -4.08 12.58 -2.47
N THR A 146 -5.27 12.54 -1.90
CA THR A 146 -5.82 11.37 -1.22
C THR A 146 -6.11 10.23 -2.20
N VAL A 147 -6.74 10.54 -3.33
CA VAL A 147 -7.07 9.55 -4.37
C VAL A 147 -5.81 8.95 -4.97
N SER A 148 -4.83 9.78 -5.35
CA SER A 148 -3.58 9.31 -5.95
C SER A 148 -2.75 8.46 -4.99
N GLY A 149 -2.68 8.83 -3.71
CA GLY A 149 -1.98 8.06 -2.69
C GLY A 149 -2.61 6.68 -2.48
N ASN A 150 -3.93 6.61 -2.40
CA ASN A 150 -4.65 5.34 -2.26
C ASN A 150 -4.57 4.47 -3.51
N ALA A 151 -4.65 5.06 -4.71
CA ALA A 151 -4.59 4.32 -5.99
C ALA A 151 -3.32 3.49 -6.15
N ILE A 152 -2.21 3.93 -5.54
CA ILE A 152 -0.91 3.28 -5.67
C ILE A 152 -0.69 2.23 -4.59
N SER A 153 -1.09 2.54 -3.36
CA SER A 153 -0.68 1.78 -2.17
C SER A 153 -1.57 0.61 -1.85
N TRP A 154 -2.89 0.68 -2.14
CA TRP A 154 -3.84 -0.32 -1.65
C TRP A 154 -3.61 -1.73 -2.22
N LEU A 155 -3.40 -1.87 -3.54
CA LEU A 155 -3.21 -3.17 -4.17
C LEU A 155 -1.94 -3.88 -3.70
N PRO A 156 -0.76 -3.24 -3.75
CA PRO A 156 0.46 -3.82 -3.19
C PRO A 156 0.36 -4.12 -1.70
N THR A 157 -0.28 -3.25 -0.93
CA THR A 157 -0.47 -3.45 0.52
C THR A 157 -1.28 -4.72 0.79
N ILE A 158 -2.37 -4.95 0.06
CA ILE A 158 -3.17 -6.17 0.20
C ILE A 158 -2.35 -7.41 -0.19
N ILE A 159 -1.64 -7.37 -1.31
CA ILE A 159 -0.82 -8.50 -1.79
C ILE A 159 0.26 -8.84 -0.75
N ILE A 160 0.98 -7.85 -0.23
CA ILE A 160 2.02 -8.03 0.78
C ILE A 160 1.42 -8.53 2.10
N ALA A 161 0.25 -8.03 2.51
CA ALA A 161 -0.44 -8.47 3.72
C ALA A 161 -0.90 -9.94 3.63
N VAL A 162 -1.48 -10.33 2.50
CA VAL A 162 -1.88 -11.72 2.23
C VAL A 162 -0.65 -12.63 2.22
N TYR A 163 0.41 -12.21 1.54
CA TYR A 163 1.67 -12.96 1.54
C TYR A 163 2.23 -13.12 2.94
N ARG A 164 2.29 -12.05 3.73
CA ARG A 164 2.75 -12.08 5.14
C ARG A 164 1.92 -13.05 5.96
N PHE A 165 0.60 -13.00 5.83
CA PHE A 165 -0.29 -13.90 6.57
C PHE A 165 -0.02 -15.37 6.22
N ILE A 166 0.05 -15.70 4.94
CA ILE A 166 0.30 -17.05 4.45
C ILE A 166 1.69 -17.53 4.91
N ALA A 167 2.71 -16.72 4.70
CA ALA A 167 4.08 -17.07 5.07
C ALA A 167 4.25 -17.27 6.58
N THR A 168 3.64 -16.40 7.40
CA THR A 168 3.64 -16.54 8.86
C THR A 168 2.91 -17.80 9.28
N PHE A 169 1.76 -18.10 8.67
CA PHE A 169 1.00 -19.32 8.97
C PHE A 169 1.82 -20.58 8.68
N PHE A 170 2.51 -20.64 7.55
CA PHE A 170 3.40 -21.76 7.22
C PHE A 170 4.59 -21.88 8.19
N VAL A 171 5.18 -20.76 8.60
CA VAL A 171 6.25 -20.76 9.60
C VAL A 171 5.75 -21.34 10.92
N ILE A 172 4.58 -20.93 11.41
CA ILE A 172 3.99 -21.44 12.64
C ILE A 172 3.72 -22.95 12.53
N LEU A 173 3.08 -23.39 11.44
CA LEU A 173 2.81 -24.81 11.21
C LEU A 173 4.08 -25.67 11.21
N HIS A 174 5.18 -25.13 10.67
CA HIS A 174 6.45 -25.87 10.61
C HIS A 174 7.10 -26.00 11.98
N TYR A 175 6.85 -25.08 12.90
CA TYR A 175 7.48 -25.07 14.22
C TYR A 175 6.63 -25.67 15.35
N ASP A 176 5.32 -25.79 15.14
CA ASP A 176 4.37 -26.22 16.19
C ASP A 176 3.82 -27.64 15.95
N TRP A 177 4.50 -28.40 15.05
CA TRP A 177 4.15 -29.81 14.73
C TRP A 177 5.09 -30.77 15.43
#